data_45b147165c051067bb94e755fed7538d
#
_entry.id   45b147165c051067bb94e755fed7538d
#
_cell.length_a   1.000
_cell.length_b   1.000
_cell.length_c   1.000
_cell.angle_alpha   90.00
_cell.angle_beta   90.00
_cell.angle_gamma   90.00
#
_symmetry.space_group_name_H-M   'P 1'
#
loop_
_entity.id
_entity.type
_entity.pdbx_description
1 polymer ?
#
loop_
_entity_poly.entity_id
_entity_poly.type
_entity_poly.pdbx_seq_one_letter_code
_entity_poly.pdbx_strand_id
1 'polypeptide(L)'
;NDARRQRQMCIRDSSYAETGHLCLCTLHAGGTKQALERIQSFFPEEQVRRLWMDLSINLRAIVAQQLLPRRDGDGRTVVVELMLSTLLMQEHIRAGDVDKVTELIKRSSKYGMQTFDQALIAAFKQGLITPEQALRAAESENDVRLAIKLDSPLRGADGRSSLDVETPEGRFVDKWWLDR
;
A
#
# COMPACT_ATOMS: atom_id res chain seq x y z
N ASN A 1 14.46 14.93 19.64
CA ASN A 1 13.24 15.60 20.12
C ASN A 1 11.95 15.12 19.45
N ASP A 2 11.96 14.78 18.15
CA ASP A 2 10.74 14.36 17.45
C ASP A 2 10.21 12.98 17.87
N ALA A 3 11.06 11.98 18.03
CA ALA A 3 10.66 10.66 18.50
C ALA A 3 10.00 10.70 19.88
N ARG A 4 10.50 11.56 20.77
CA ARG A 4 9.91 11.75 22.12
C ARG A 4 8.51 12.39 22.04
N ARG A 5 8.33 13.39 21.16
CA ARG A 5 7.02 14.02 20.91
C ARG A 5 6.04 13.02 20.29
N GLN A 6 6.48 12.27 19.29
CA GLN A 6 5.65 11.25 18.62
C GLN A 6 5.26 10.15 19.59
N ARG A 7 6.17 9.68 20.44
CA ARG A 7 5.83 8.72 21.52
C ARG A 7 4.76 9.27 22.47
N GLN A 8 4.95 10.50 22.95
CA GLN A 8 3.96 11.13 23.84
C GLN A 8 2.60 11.27 23.18
N MET A 9 2.57 11.60 21.87
CA MET A 9 1.34 11.67 21.09
C MET A 9 0.67 10.29 21.03
N CYS A 10 1.39 9.24 20.63
CA CYS A 10 0.85 7.88 20.56
C CYS A 10 0.29 7.40 21.94
N ILE A 11 1.00 7.67 23.04
CA ILE A 11 0.53 7.32 24.40
C ILE A 11 -0.77 8.06 24.74
N ARG A 12 -0.85 9.36 24.45
CA ARG A 12 -2.05 10.16 24.71
C ARG A 12 -3.23 9.72 23.85
N ASP A 13 -2.99 9.47 22.56
CA ASP A 13 -4.02 9.03 21.63
C ASP A 13 -4.57 7.67 22.04
N SER A 14 -3.72 6.72 22.47
CA SER A 14 -4.16 5.43 23.01
C SER A 14 -5.02 5.62 24.25
N SER A 15 -4.60 6.47 25.19
CA SER A 15 -5.37 6.73 26.43
C SER A 15 -6.74 7.37 26.13
N TYR A 16 -6.82 8.28 25.16
CA TYR A 16 -8.11 8.85 24.74
C TYR A 16 -8.98 7.82 24.02
N ALA A 17 -8.37 6.97 23.17
CA ALA A 17 -9.10 5.90 22.48
C ALA A 17 -9.68 4.88 23.47
N GLU A 18 -8.96 4.52 24.54
CA GLU A 18 -9.44 3.65 25.61
C GLU A 18 -10.66 4.22 26.33
N THR A 19 -10.77 5.55 26.41
CA THR A 19 -11.95 6.23 27.01
C THR A 19 -13.08 6.48 26.00
N GLY A 20 -12.99 5.90 24.79
CA GLY A 20 -14.04 5.95 23.76
C GLY A 20 -13.97 7.17 22.83
N HIS A 21 -12.90 7.97 22.89
CA HIS A 21 -12.74 9.09 21.99
C HIS A 21 -12.21 8.64 20.62
N LEU A 22 -12.68 9.26 19.54
CA LEU A 22 -12.10 9.09 18.22
C LEU A 22 -10.80 9.90 18.11
N CYS A 23 -9.67 9.21 17.92
CA CYS A 23 -8.37 9.82 17.73
C CYS A 23 -7.94 9.69 16.26
N LEU A 24 -7.52 10.80 15.66
CA LEU A 24 -6.93 10.85 14.32
C LEU A 24 -5.53 11.39 14.43
N CYS A 25 -4.54 10.64 13.97
CA CYS A 25 -3.16 11.08 13.95
C CYS A 25 -2.51 10.84 12.59
N THR A 26 -1.46 11.60 12.28
CA THR A 26 -0.71 11.46 11.03
C THR A 26 0.72 11.05 11.32
N LEU A 27 1.24 10.17 10.44
CA LEU A 27 2.61 9.68 10.48
C LEU A 27 3.26 9.88 9.11
N HIS A 28 4.56 10.15 9.11
CA HIS A 28 5.35 10.13 7.87
C HIS A 28 5.76 8.68 7.54
N ALA A 29 4.84 7.93 6.95
CA ALA A 29 5.04 6.55 6.53
C ALA A 29 4.42 6.33 5.16
N GLY A 30 5.06 5.51 4.33
CA GLY A 30 4.64 5.24 2.96
C GLY A 30 3.52 4.19 2.84
N GLY A 31 3.26 3.42 3.91
CA GLY A 31 2.25 2.36 3.92
C GLY A 31 1.96 1.86 5.33
N THR A 32 1.03 0.92 5.45
CA THR A 32 0.60 0.33 6.74
C THR A 32 1.77 -0.33 7.47
N LYS A 33 2.56 -1.13 6.77
CA LYS A 33 3.75 -1.81 7.33
C LYS A 33 4.70 -0.79 7.95
N GLN A 34 5.10 0.21 7.17
CA GLN A 34 6.01 1.25 7.64
C GLN A 34 5.42 2.08 8.79
N ALA A 35 4.11 2.32 8.79
CA ALA A 35 3.45 3.03 9.87
C ALA A 35 3.56 2.26 11.19
N LEU A 36 3.28 0.96 11.18
CA LEU A 36 3.36 0.09 12.36
C LEU A 36 4.81 -0.03 12.86
N GLU A 37 5.77 -0.30 11.98
CA GLU A 37 7.20 -0.36 12.31
C GLU A 37 7.71 0.98 12.88
N ARG A 38 7.25 2.10 12.32
CA ARG A 38 7.62 3.43 12.80
C ARG A 38 7.04 3.71 14.20
N ILE A 39 5.78 3.35 14.45
CA ILE A 39 5.20 3.46 15.79
C ILE A 39 6.03 2.64 16.77
N GLN A 40 6.35 1.38 16.44
CA GLN A 40 7.19 0.52 17.27
C GLN A 40 8.53 1.18 17.59
N SER A 41 9.18 1.81 16.62
CA SER A 41 10.50 2.43 16.78
C SER A 41 10.53 3.59 17.80
N PHE A 42 9.38 4.15 18.16
CA PHE A 42 9.31 5.21 19.18
C PHE A 42 9.37 4.67 20.60
N PHE A 43 9.15 3.37 20.80
CA PHE A 43 9.05 2.75 22.13
C PHE A 43 10.30 1.90 22.43
N PRO A 44 10.77 1.90 23.69
CA PRO A 44 11.83 0.99 24.09
C PRO A 44 11.31 -0.45 24.09
N GLU A 45 12.23 -1.40 23.94
CA GLU A 45 11.93 -2.82 23.74
C GLU A 45 11.01 -3.40 24.82
N GLU A 46 11.20 -2.98 26.07
CA GLU A 46 10.38 -3.45 27.22
C GLU A 46 8.90 -3.04 27.10
N GLN A 47 8.59 -2.01 26.31
CA GLN A 47 7.23 -1.49 26.12
C GLN A 47 6.57 -1.98 24.83
N VAL A 48 7.31 -2.59 23.92
CA VAL A 48 6.82 -3.02 22.61
C VAL A 48 5.66 -4.01 22.73
N ARG A 49 5.72 -4.97 23.67
CA ARG A 49 4.64 -5.92 23.86
C ARG A 49 3.32 -5.25 24.29
N ARG A 50 3.42 -4.26 25.17
CA ARG A 50 2.26 -3.47 25.58
C ARG A 50 1.72 -2.63 24.43
N LEU A 51 2.59 -1.98 23.66
CA LEU A 51 2.22 -1.22 22.48
C LEU A 51 1.38 -2.05 21.50
N TRP A 52 1.84 -3.26 21.15
CA TRP A 52 1.09 -4.13 20.25
C TRP A 52 -0.27 -4.54 20.81
N MET A 53 -0.36 -4.77 22.10
CA MET A 53 -1.62 -5.04 22.78
C MET A 53 -2.58 -3.85 22.67
N ASP A 54 -2.11 -2.64 23.00
CA ASP A 54 -2.91 -1.42 22.95
C ASP A 54 -3.35 -1.09 21.52
N LEU A 55 -2.46 -1.22 20.53
CA LEU A 55 -2.79 -1.04 19.12
C LEU A 55 -3.82 -2.07 18.63
N SER A 56 -3.70 -3.34 19.04
CA SER A 56 -4.64 -4.38 18.61
C SER A 56 -6.09 -4.10 19.05
N ILE A 57 -6.27 -3.39 20.16
CA ILE A 57 -7.59 -3.07 20.71
C ILE A 57 -8.11 -1.75 20.15
N ASN A 58 -7.25 -0.73 20.09
CA ASN A 58 -7.66 0.66 19.86
C ASN A 58 -7.56 1.08 18.40
N LEU A 59 -6.65 0.49 17.61
CA LEU A 59 -6.48 0.85 16.20
C LEU A 59 -7.70 0.41 15.38
N ARG A 60 -8.30 1.34 14.66
CA ARG A 60 -9.49 1.09 13.82
C ARG A 60 -9.15 1.01 12.34
N ALA A 61 -8.30 1.88 11.87
CA ALA A 61 -7.87 1.91 10.48
C ALA A 61 -6.50 2.57 10.33
N ILE A 62 -5.79 2.20 9.27
CA ILE A 62 -4.65 2.96 8.74
C ILE A 62 -4.98 3.29 7.29
N VAL A 63 -4.85 4.57 6.96
CA VAL A 63 -5.01 5.10 5.60
C VAL A 63 -3.68 5.68 5.18
N ALA A 64 -3.03 5.05 4.21
CA ALA A 64 -1.83 5.60 3.59
C ALA A 64 -2.15 6.08 2.18
N GLN A 65 -1.54 7.18 1.75
CA GLN A 65 -1.84 7.78 0.44
C GLN A 65 -0.57 8.19 -0.29
N GLN A 66 -0.62 8.08 -1.61
CA GLN A 66 0.37 8.61 -2.52
C GLN A 66 -0.31 9.45 -3.60
N LEU A 67 0.36 10.50 -4.04
CA LEU A 67 -0.10 11.36 -5.13
C LEU A 67 0.76 11.09 -6.37
N LEU A 68 0.13 10.62 -7.43
CA LEU A 68 0.79 10.35 -8.71
C LEU A 68 0.37 11.39 -9.75
N PRO A 69 1.27 11.79 -10.67
CA PRO A 69 0.88 12.60 -11.82
C PRO A 69 -0.21 11.89 -12.62
N ARG A 70 -1.17 12.62 -13.11
CA ARG A 70 -2.18 12.07 -14.02
C ARG A 70 -1.60 11.83 -15.42
N ARG A 71 -2.16 10.85 -16.13
CA ARG A 71 -1.78 10.51 -17.50
C ARG A 71 -1.95 11.69 -18.46
N ASP A 72 -2.98 12.51 -18.28
CA ASP A 72 -3.28 13.69 -19.09
C ASP A 72 -2.32 14.86 -18.84
N GLY A 73 -1.42 14.74 -17.86
CA GLY A 73 -0.47 15.78 -17.46
C GLY A 73 -1.08 16.91 -16.62
N ASP A 74 -2.38 16.91 -16.39
CA ASP A 74 -3.07 17.94 -15.61
C ASP A 74 -3.42 17.43 -14.21
N GLY A 75 -2.64 17.88 -13.23
CA GLY A 75 -2.85 17.57 -11.83
C GLY A 75 -2.32 16.20 -11.39
N ARG A 76 -2.89 15.71 -10.28
CA ARG A 76 -2.49 14.46 -9.63
C ARG A 76 -3.70 13.61 -9.32
N THR A 77 -3.51 12.30 -9.32
CA THR A 77 -4.47 11.33 -8.78
C THR A 77 -3.97 10.78 -7.46
N VAL A 78 -4.88 10.44 -6.57
CA VAL A 78 -4.55 9.80 -5.30
C VAL A 78 -4.69 8.29 -5.44
N VAL A 79 -3.71 7.55 -4.95
CA VAL A 79 -3.80 6.11 -4.68
C VAL A 79 -3.72 5.90 -3.17
N VAL A 80 -4.51 4.98 -2.66
CA VAL A 80 -4.71 4.79 -1.22
C VAL A 80 -4.53 3.32 -0.87
N GLU A 81 -3.72 3.05 0.15
CA GLU A 81 -3.75 1.80 0.89
C GLU A 81 -4.68 1.96 2.09
N LEU A 82 -5.53 0.98 2.34
CA LEU A 82 -6.49 0.98 3.43
C LEU A 82 -6.44 -0.34 4.20
N MET A 83 -6.11 -0.25 5.47
CA MET A 83 -6.24 -1.32 6.46
C MET A 83 -7.41 -1.01 7.39
N LEU A 84 -8.28 -1.99 7.62
CA LEU A 84 -9.36 -1.93 8.59
C LEU A 84 -9.14 -2.98 9.69
N SER A 85 -9.47 -2.62 10.93
CA SER A 85 -9.33 -3.52 12.07
C SER A 85 -10.45 -4.56 12.08
N THR A 86 -10.12 -5.79 11.67
CA THR A 86 -10.94 -7.00 11.86
C THR A 86 -10.39 -7.82 13.01
N LEU A 87 -11.13 -8.81 13.51
CA LEU A 87 -10.64 -9.69 14.58
C LEU A 87 -9.30 -10.35 14.24
N LEU A 88 -9.17 -10.86 13.02
CA LEU A 88 -7.92 -11.47 12.54
C LEU A 88 -6.79 -10.44 12.43
N MET A 89 -7.10 -9.21 12.00
CA MET A 89 -6.14 -8.11 11.97
C MET A 89 -5.63 -7.79 13.37
N GLN A 90 -6.53 -7.73 14.35
CA GLN A 90 -6.18 -7.50 15.75
C GLN A 90 -5.24 -8.59 16.30
N GLU A 91 -5.46 -9.85 15.92
CA GLU A 91 -4.58 -10.97 16.31
C GLU A 91 -3.17 -10.80 15.75
N HIS A 92 -3.03 -10.46 14.48
CA HIS A 92 -1.72 -10.23 13.85
C HIS A 92 -1.01 -9.00 14.44
N ILE A 93 -1.74 -7.91 14.66
CA ILE A 93 -1.19 -6.71 15.34
C ILE A 93 -0.73 -7.05 16.75
N ARG A 94 -1.52 -7.80 17.52
CA ARG A 94 -1.17 -8.22 18.90
C ARG A 94 0.09 -9.07 18.92
N ALA A 95 0.28 -9.92 17.90
CA ALA A 95 1.48 -10.73 17.76
C ALA A 95 2.71 -9.93 17.29
N GLY A 96 2.51 -8.69 16.81
CA GLY A 96 3.56 -7.88 16.16
C GLY A 96 3.97 -8.41 14.79
N ASP A 97 3.12 -9.23 14.15
CA ASP A 97 3.41 -9.88 12.87
C ASP A 97 2.97 -8.98 11.71
N VAL A 98 3.79 -7.98 11.44
CA VAL A 98 3.49 -6.93 10.46
C VAL A 98 3.41 -7.47 9.02
N ASP A 99 4.16 -8.53 8.71
CA ASP A 99 4.13 -9.15 7.39
C ASP A 99 2.78 -9.80 7.12
N LYS A 100 2.20 -10.50 8.11
CA LYS A 100 0.85 -11.06 8.01
C LYS A 100 -0.24 -10.00 7.93
N VAL A 101 -0.03 -8.83 8.55
CA VAL A 101 -0.94 -7.68 8.38
C VAL A 101 -1.03 -7.30 6.89
N THR A 102 0.10 -7.15 6.19
CA THR A 102 0.14 -6.81 4.77
C THR A 102 -0.52 -7.89 3.90
N GLU A 103 -0.24 -9.17 4.17
CA GLU A 103 -0.90 -10.27 3.45
C GLU A 103 -2.42 -10.28 3.66
N LEU A 104 -2.88 -9.98 4.87
CA LEU A 104 -4.30 -9.94 5.18
C LEU A 104 -5.01 -8.80 4.46
N ILE A 105 -4.39 -7.62 4.35
CA ILE A 105 -4.91 -6.50 3.54
C ILE A 105 -5.13 -6.97 2.11
N LYS A 106 -4.12 -7.61 1.48
CA LYS A 106 -4.16 -8.09 0.10
C LYS A 106 -5.35 -9.05 -0.16
N ARG A 107 -5.68 -9.90 0.82
CA ARG A 107 -6.76 -10.91 0.72
C ARG A 107 -8.14 -10.40 1.13
N SER A 108 -8.21 -9.21 1.72
CA SER A 108 -9.42 -8.68 2.37
C SER A 108 -10.13 -7.60 1.56
N SER A 109 -9.95 -7.57 0.25
CA SER A 109 -10.57 -6.56 -0.64
C SER A 109 -12.11 -6.56 -0.54
N LYS A 110 -12.74 -7.70 -0.31
CA LYS A 110 -14.20 -7.81 -0.09
C LYS A 110 -14.70 -7.07 1.16
N TYR A 111 -13.82 -6.75 2.10
CA TYR A 111 -14.13 -5.97 3.30
C TYR A 111 -13.75 -4.49 3.14
N GLY A 112 -13.40 -4.06 1.94
CA GLY A 112 -13.01 -2.67 1.65
C GLY A 112 -11.53 -2.36 1.89
N MET A 113 -10.71 -3.35 2.30
CA MET A 113 -9.26 -3.17 2.40
C MET A 113 -8.62 -3.23 1.01
N GLN A 114 -7.53 -2.51 0.83
CA GLN A 114 -6.73 -2.58 -0.39
C GLN A 114 -5.28 -2.21 -0.14
N THR A 115 -4.37 -2.83 -0.88
CA THR A 115 -2.96 -2.45 -0.92
C THR A 115 -2.71 -1.34 -1.94
N PHE A 116 -1.53 -0.70 -1.88
CA PHE A 116 -1.13 0.26 -2.91
C PHE A 116 -1.10 -0.37 -4.29
N ASP A 117 -0.59 -1.58 -4.45
CA ASP A 117 -0.52 -2.26 -5.75
C ASP A 117 -1.91 -2.47 -6.35
N GLN A 118 -2.89 -2.86 -5.53
CA GLN A 118 -4.29 -2.98 -5.97
C GLN A 118 -4.89 -1.64 -6.40
N ALA A 119 -4.59 -0.57 -5.65
CA ALA A 119 -5.03 0.79 -6.00
C ALA A 119 -4.36 1.31 -7.27
N LEU A 120 -3.07 1.01 -7.48
CA LEU A 120 -2.34 1.35 -8.71
C LEU A 120 -2.93 0.65 -9.93
N ILE A 121 -3.21 -0.65 -9.83
CA ILE A 121 -3.86 -1.42 -10.90
C ILE A 121 -5.24 -0.84 -11.21
N ALA A 122 -6.03 -0.48 -10.19
CA ALA A 122 -7.34 0.14 -10.39
C ALA A 122 -7.23 1.52 -11.07
N ALA A 123 -6.28 2.36 -10.66
CA ALA A 123 -6.03 3.66 -11.27
C ALA A 123 -5.55 3.53 -12.74
N PHE A 124 -4.72 2.54 -13.05
CA PHE A 124 -4.32 2.23 -14.41
C PHE A 124 -5.52 1.80 -15.27
N LYS A 125 -6.36 0.88 -14.79
CA LYS A 125 -7.58 0.42 -15.48
C LYS A 125 -8.55 1.56 -15.79
N GLN A 126 -8.63 2.55 -14.91
CA GLN A 126 -9.41 3.77 -15.12
C GLN A 126 -8.73 4.78 -16.07
N GLY A 127 -7.52 4.50 -16.56
CA GLY A 127 -6.77 5.38 -17.44
C GLY A 127 -6.21 6.63 -16.76
N LEU A 128 -6.19 6.68 -15.43
CA LEU A 128 -5.74 7.83 -14.65
C LEU A 128 -4.22 7.99 -14.62
N ILE A 129 -3.49 6.87 -14.70
CA ILE A 129 -2.03 6.82 -14.67
C ILE A 129 -1.50 5.97 -15.83
N THR A 130 -0.21 6.16 -16.18
CA THR A 130 0.45 5.32 -17.18
C THR A 130 0.98 4.02 -16.56
N PRO A 131 1.28 2.98 -17.38
CA PRO A 131 1.92 1.75 -16.90
C PRO A 131 3.24 2.03 -16.17
N GLU A 132 4.06 2.94 -16.71
CA GLU A 132 5.36 3.31 -16.13
C GLU A 132 5.20 3.96 -14.76
N GLN A 133 4.18 4.82 -14.61
CA GLN A 133 3.86 5.44 -13.31
C GLN A 133 3.41 4.40 -12.29
N ALA A 134 2.58 3.44 -12.70
CA ALA A 134 2.13 2.35 -11.85
C ALA A 134 3.31 1.49 -11.37
N LEU A 135 4.22 1.11 -12.29
CA LEU A 135 5.38 0.27 -11.96
C LEU A 135 6.38 0.98 -11.04
N ARG A 136 6.65 2.28 -11.27
CA ARG A 136 7.56 3.06 -10.42
C ARG A 136 7.05 3.23 -8.99
N ALA A 137 5.74 3.23 -8.79
CA ALA A 137 5.10 3.43 -7.49
C ALA A 137 4.78 2.10 -6.78
N ALA A 138 4.90 0.97 -7.47
CA ALA A 138 4.55 -0.35 -6.98
C ALA A 138 5.47 -0.82 -5.84
N GLU A 139 4.90 -1.50 -4.86
CA GLU A 139 5.65 -2.27 -3.86
C GLU A 139 6.17 -3.58 -4.48
N SER A 140 5.33 -4.28 -5.25
CA SER A 140 5.69 -5.46 -6.03
C SER A 140 5.57 -5.14 -7.53
N GLU A 141 6.67 -4.68 -8.13
CA GLU A 141 6.71 -4.36 -9.56
C GLU A 141 6.27 -5.55 -10.43
N ASN A 142 6.63 -6.77 -10.04
CA ASN A 142 6.29 -7.98 -10.79
C ASN A 142 4.79 -8.28 -10.77
N ASP A 143 4.12 -8.13 -9.61
CA ASP A 143 2.68 -8.37 -9.47
C ASP A 143 1.89 -7.33 -10.28
N VAL A 144 2.27 -6.05 -10.19
CA VAL A 144 1.63 -4.96 -10.93
C VAL A 144 1.85 -5.12 -12.44
N ARG A 145 3.07 -5.48 -12.87
CA ARG A 145 3.40 -5.76 -14.27
C ARG A 145 2.56 -6.88 -14.85
N LEU A 146 2.44 -7.99 -14.11
CA LEU A 146 1.63 -9.12 -14.54
C LEU A 146 0.15 -8.73 -14.66
N ALA A 147 -0.38 -8.00 -13.69
CA ALA A 147 -1.76 -7.54 -13.70
C ALA A 147 -2.05 -6.59 -14.88
N ILE A 148 -1.13 -5.66 -15.19
CA ILE A 148 -1.24 -4.77 -16.35
C ILE A 148 -1.22 -5.56 -17.66
N LYS A 149 -0.34 -6.55 -17.81
CA LYS A 149 -0.27 -7.39 -19.02
C LYS A 149 -1.54 -8.22 -19.22
N LEU A 150 -2.11 -8.77 -18.15
CA LEU A 150 -3.34 -9.58 -18.24
C LEU A 150 -4.58 -8.74 -18.57
N ASP A 151 -4.57 -7.46 -18.20
CA ASP A 151 -5.71 -6.54 -18.36
C ASP A 151 -5.59 -5.67 -19.61
N SER A 152 -4.46 -5.76 -20.32
CA SER A 152 -4.25 -4.94 -21.54
C SER A 152 -5.20 -5.39 -22.64
N PRO A 153 -6.17 -4.55 -23.08
CA PRO A 153 -7.10 -4.88 -24.17
C PRO A 153 -6.41 -4.94 -25.56
N LEU A 154 -5.09 -4.87 -25.58
CA LEU A 154 -4.26 -4.73 -26.79
C LEU A 154 -3.71 -6.07 -27.31
N ARG A 155 -4.32 -7.19 -26.96
CA ARG A 155 -4.17 -8.38 -27.79
C ARG A 155 -5.05 -8.18 -29.02
N GLY A 156 -4.45 -7.74 -30.12
CA GLY A 156 -5.08 -7.81 -31.43
C GLY A 156 -5.58 -9.24 -31.70
N ALA A 157 -6.49 -9.41 -32.63
CA ALA A 157 -7.01 -10.72 -33.04
C ALA A 157 -5.91 -11.74 -33.45
N ASP A 158 -4.68 -11.27 -33.63
CA ASP A 158 -3.46 -12.03 -33.92
C ASP A 158 -2.64 -12.44 -32.67
N GLY A 159 -3.12 -12.09 -31.47
CA GLY A 159 -2.44 -12.41 -30.21
C GLY A 159 -1.21 -11.55 -29.90
N ARG A 160 -0.93 -10.52 -30.70
CA ARG A 160 0.20 -9.61 -30.53
C ARG A 160 -0.22 -8.39 -29.72
N SER A 161 0.65 -7.94 -28.81
CA SER A 161 0.48 -6.69 -28.08
C SER A 161 1.08 -5.55 -28.93
N SER A 162 0.46 -4.38 -28.91
CA SER A 162 1.07 -3.16 -29.51
C SER A 162 2.36 -2.73 -28.83
N LEU A 163 2.72 -3.36 -27.72
CA LEU A 163 3.95 -3.17 -26.96
C LEU A 163 5.04 -4.19 -27.32
N ASP A 164 4.71 -5.19 -28.16
CA ASP A 164 5.67 -6.19 -28.60
C ASP A 164 6.52 -5.63 -29.75
N VAL A 165 7.83 -5.70 -29.63
CA VAL A 165 8.78 -5.32 -30.67
C VAL A 165 9.47 -6.59 -31.17
N GLU A 166 9.49 -6.76 -32.48
CA GLU A 166 10.23 -7.84 -33.14
C GLU A 166 11.74 -7.55 -33.06
N THR A 167 12.48 -8.41 -32.36
CA THR A 167 13.95 -8.32 -32.35
C THR A 167 14.50 -8.87 -33.66
N PRO A 168 15.75 -8.50 -34.06
CA PRO A 168 16.40 -9.04 -35.26
C PRO A 168 16.51 -10.57 -35.25
N GLU A 169 16.34 -11.20 -34.11
CA GLU A 169 16.36 -12.67 -33.90
C GLU A 169 14.96 -13.31 -33.94
N GLY A 170 13.89 -12.56 -34.32
CA GLY A 170 12.52 -13.06 -34.42
C GLY A 170 11.81 -13.31 -33.08
N ARG A 171 12.39 -12.86 -31.97
CA ARG A 171 11.75 -12.93 -30.64
C ARG A 171 11.01 -11.63 -30.35
N PHE A 172 9.77 -11.75 -29.87
CA PHE A 172 8.99 -10.61 -29.40
C PHE A 172 9.36 -10.27 -27.95
N VAL A 173 9.69 -8.98 -27.72
CA VAL A 173 9.93 -8.42 -26.38
C VAL A 173 9.09 -7.17 -26.21
N ASP A 174 8.63 -6.92 -24.99
CA ASP A 174 7.86 -5.71 -24.68
C ASP A 174 8.71 -4.45 -24.93
N LYS A 175 8.20 -3.51 -25.69
CA LYS A 175 8.91 -2.28 -26.14
C LYS A 175 9.48 -1.45 -24.98
N TRP A 176 8.84 -1.45 -23.84
CA TRP A 176 9.24 -0.64 -22.69
C TRP A 176 10.40 -1.24 -21.84
N TRP A 177 10.95 -2.39 -22.27
CA TRP A 177 12.19 -2.95 -21.73
C TRP A 177 13.45 -2.41 -22.40
N LEU A 178 13.32 -1.77 -23.56
CA LEU A 178 14.45 -1.35 -24.40
C LEU A 178 14.98 0.04 -24.05
N ASP A 179 14.23 0.84 -23.27
CA ASP A 179 14.59 2.23 -22.90
C ASP A 179 15.30 2.33 -21.52
N ARG A 180 16.08 1.31 -21.14
CA ARG A 180 16.95 1.36 -19.96
C ARG A 180 18.40 1.14 -20.33
#